data_f12ad1ce7d47b7bc97239c9eb0588ef2
#
_entry.id   f12ad1ce7d47b7bc97239c9eb0588ef2
#
_cell.length_a   1.000
_cell.length_b   1.000
_cell.length_c   1.000
_cell.angle_alpha   90.00
_cell.angle_beta   90.00
_cell.angle_gamma   90.00
#
_symmetry.space_group_name_H-M   'P 1'
#
loop_
_entity.id
_entity.type
_entity.pdbx_description
1 polymer ?
#
loop_
_entity_poly.entity_id
_entity_poly.type
_entity_poly.pdbx_seq_one_letter_code
_entity_poly.pdbx_strand_id
1 'polypeptide(L)'
;MAHGKVTETIPARSGEVFALIHDYDRRLEWDTLLRSAYLDDGNTEAARGATAVCTGKWYLGGIALKTVYVTFDPPKLAAVKMLNKPPFFGSWAASLRHEDIGEGRSRVTYTFTFTAKPRSLRFVLEPLMGVVFELETRKRLRALKRRFERRPGSPGGVSAG
;
A
#
# COMPACT_ATOMS: atom_id res chain seq x y z
N MET A 1 -18.67 -8.80 0.59
CA MET A 1 -17.22 -8.50 0.73
C MET A 1 -16.72 -7.90 -0.58
N ALA A 2 -16.16 -6.71 -0.50
CA ALA A 2 -15.56 -6.05 -1.66
C ALA A 2 -14.07 -6.40 -1.77
N HIS A 3 -13.55 -6.43 -2.98
CA HIS A 3 -12.14 -6.67 -3.24
C HIS A 3 -11.69 -5.88 -4.47
N GLY A 4 -10.40 -5.60 -4.53
CA GLY A 4 -9.79 -4.94 -5.69
C GLY A 4 -8.35 -5.36 -5.85
N LYS A 5 -7.82 -5.13 -7.05
CA LYS A 5 -6.46 -5.48 -7.43
C LYS A 5 -5.89 -4.41 -8.34
N VAL A 6 -4.73 -3.91 -8.02
CA VAL A 6 -3.99 -2.95 -8.85
C VAL A 6 -2.57 -3.45 -9.06
N THR A 7 -2.10 -3.39 -10.29
CA THR A 7 -0.76 -3.82 -10.67
C THR A 7 -0.02 -2.65 -11.31
N GLU A 8 1.26 -2.50 -10.98
CA GLU A 8 2.13 -1.48 -11.57
C GLU A 8 3.53 -2.06 -11.80
N THR A 9 4.17 -1.65 -12.89
CA THR A 9 5.57 -1.98 -13.17
C THR A 9 6.46 -0.85 -12.66
N ILE A 10 7.46 -1.19 -11.85
CA ILE A 10 8.38 -0.24 -11.21
C ILE A 10 9.77 -0.43 -11.81
N PRO A 11 10.50 0.66 -12.18
CA PRO A 11 11.85 0.57 -12.74
C PRO A 11 12.91 0.37 -11.64
N ALA A 12 12.73 -0.67 -10.85
CA ALA A 12 13.63 -1.08 -9.78
C ALA A 12 13.41 -2.56 -9.46
N ARG A 13 14.38 -3.19 -8.85
CA ARG A 13 14.27 -4.59 -8.41
C ARG A 13 13.30 -4.72 -7.25
N SER A 14 12.66 -5.87 -7.15
CA SER A 14 11.67 -6.15 -6.11
C SER A 14 12.19 -5.89 -4.69
N GLY A 15 13.44 -6.21 -4.41
CA GLY A 15 14.07 -5.97 -3.11
C GLY A 15 14.11 -4.50 -2.72
N GLU A 16 14.44 -3.61 -3.66
CA GLU A 16 14.47 -2.16 -3.43
C GLU A 16 13.07 -1.59 -3.23
N VAL A 17 12.12 -2.03 -4.05
CA VAL A 17 10.72 -1.58 -3.98
C VAL A 17 10.10 -2.06 -2.67
N PHE A 18 10.30 -3.31 -2.30
CA PHE A 18 9.81 -3.88 -1.06
C PHE A 18 10.36 -3.13 0.15
N ALA A 19 11.68 -2.87 0.17
CA ALA A 19 12.32 -2.16 1.27
C ALA A 19 11.75 -0.75 1.44
N LEU A 20 11.54 -0.01 0.35
CA LEU A 20 10.99 1.35 0.41
C LEU A 20 9.53 1.36 0.91
N ILE A 21 8.70 0.44 0.43
CA ILE A 21 7.30 0.35 0.82
C ILE A 21 7.14 0.10 2.32
N HIS A 22 8.01 -0.73 2.88
CA HIS A 22 7.92 -1.12 4.30
C HIS A 22 8.83 -0.31 5.22
N ASP A 23 9.49 0.72 4.70
CA ASP A 23 10.21 1.72 5.48
C ASP A 23 9.25 2.85 5.87
N TYR A 24 8.75 2.80 7.10
CA TYR A 24 7.74 3.75 7.58
C TYR A 24 8.29 5.16 7.78
N ASP A 25 9.59 5.31 8.00
CA ASP A 25 10.23 6.63 8.09
C ASP A 25 10.20 7.37 6.75
N ARG A 26 10.15 6.62 5.65
CA ARG A 26 10.12 7.15 4.29
C ARG A 26 8.78 6.99 3.59
N ARG A 27 7.78 6.45 4.28
CA ARG A 27 6.47 6.12 3.70
C ARG A 27 5.80 7.32 3.04
N LEU A 28 5.83 8.47 3.68
CA LEU A 28 5.15 9.69 3.19
C LEU A 28 5.86 10.34 2.01
N GLU A 29 7.09 9.94 1.68
CA GLU A 29 7.80 10.44 0.50
C GLU A 29 7.11 10.08 -0.81
N TRP A 30 6.39 8.97 -0.82
CA TRP A 30 5.76 8.46 -2.04
C TRP A 30 4.27 8.14 -1.88
N ASP A 31 3.79 7.83 -0.69
CA ASP A 31 2.42 7.34 -0.47
C ASP A 31 1.42 8.50 -0.42
N THR A 32 0.78 8.74 -1.55
CA THR A 32 -0.18 9.84 -1.73
C THR A 32 -1.51 9.64 -1.00
N LEU A 33 -1.79 8.44 -0.54
CA LEU A 33 -3.01 8.11 0.20
C LEU A 33 -2.96 8.61 1.64
N LEU A 34 -1.76 8.62 2.23
CA LEU A 34 -1.56 8.79 3.67
C LEU A 34 -1.10 10.20 4.03
N ARG A 35 -1.56 10.70 5.18
CA ARG A 35 -1.01 11.87 5.85
C ARG A 35 -0.09 11.50 7.02
N SER A 36 -0.20 10.26 7.52
CA SER A 36 0.58 9.75 8.64
C SER A 36 0.76 8.25 8.51
N ALA A 37 1.94 7.74 8.82
CA ALA A 37 2.23 6.31 8.86
C ALA A 37 3.36 6.06 9.84
N TYR A 38 3.18 5.12 10.77
CA TYR A 38 4.22 4.74 11.73
C TYR A 38 4.01 3.31 12.22
N LEU A 39 5.09 2.68 12.66
CA LEU A 39 5.04 1.41 13.38
C LEU A 39 4.63 1.67 14.83
N ASP A 40 3.81 0.79 15.38
CA ASP A 40 3.22 0.93 16.71
C ASP A 40 3.65 -0.23 17.64
N ASP A 41 3.23 -0.18 18.90
CA ASP A 41 3.50 -1.22 19.90
C ASP A 41 5.01 -1.52 20.09
N GLY A 42 5.87 -0.50 19.96
CA GLY A 42 7.32 -0.63 20.15
C GLY A 42 8.07 -1.29 18.99
N ASN A 43 7.42 -1.52 17.85
CA ASN A 43 8.08 -2.07 16.68
C ASN A 43 9.01 -1.03 16.05
N THR A 44 10.23 -1.43 15.70
CA THR A 44 11.25 -0.57 15.07
C THR A 44 11.36 -0.80 13.57
N GLU A 45 10.94 -1.97 13.09
CA GLU A 45 10.94 -2.32 11.67
C GLU A 45 9.75 -3.22 11.32
N ALA A 46 9.37 -3.24 10.05
CA ALA A 46 8.32 -4.12 9.57
C ALA A 46 8.78 -5.58 9.63
N ALA A 47 7.96 -6.43 10.20
CA ALA A 47 8.18 -7.87 10.30
C ALA A 47 6.85 -8.55 10.58
N ARG A 48 6.79 -9.86 10.45
CA ARG A 48 5.59 -10.61 10.82
C ARG A 48 5.24 -10.35 12.30
N GLY A 49 3.98 -10.02 12.56
CA GLY A 49 3.50 -9.65 13.88
C GLY A 49 3.67 -8.18 14.25
N ALA A 50 4.44 -7.41 13.48
CA ALA A 50 4.57 -5.98 13.70
C ALA A 50 3.25 -5.26 13.38
N THR A 51 2.96 -4.22 14.15
CA THR A 51 1.77 -3.40 13.98
C THR A 51 2.12 -2.03 13.44
N ALA A 52 1.23 -1.46 12.65
CA ALA A 52 1.40 -0.14 12.06
C ALA A 52 0.08 0.63 12.08
N VAL A 53 0.17 1.94 12.17
CA VAL A 53 -0.97 2.85 12.04
C VAL A 53 -0.78 3.73 10.82
N CYS A 54 -1.72 3.67 9.89
CA CYS A 54 -1.73 4.48 8.68
C CYS A 54 -3.02 5.31 8.66
N THR A 55 -2.88 6.62 8.52
CA THR A 55 -4.01 7.54 8.49
C THR A 55 -4.14 8.15 7.10
N GLY A 56 -5.31 8.01 6.50
CA GLY A 56 -5.63 8.58 5.21
C GLY A 56 -5.72 10.11 5.24
N LYS A 57 -5.60 10.73 4.07
CA LYS A 57 -5.73 12.19 3.94
C LYS A 57 -7.14 12.68 4.26
N TRP A 58 -7.27 13.98 4.50
CA TRP A 58 -8.51 14.62 4.93
C TRP A 58 -9.68 14.37 3.98
N TYR A 59 -9.45 14.43 2.66
CA TYR A 59 -10.50 14.17 1.67
C TYR A 59 -10.98 12.72 1.65
N LEU A 60 -10.28 11.81 2.35
CA LEU A 60 -10.66 10.42 2.57
C LEU A 60 -11.21 10.21 3.98
N GLY A 61 -11.61 11.29 4.67
CA GLY A 61 -12.17 11.23 6.01
C GLY A 61 -11.16 11.13 7.15
N GLY A 62 -9.85 11.19 6.88
CA GLY A 62 -8.81 11.11 7.91
C GLY A 62 -8.83 9.81 8.72
N ILE A 63 -9.33 8.72 8.13
CA ILE A 63 -9.51 7.43 8.81
C ILE A 63 -8.16 6.78 9.10
N ALA A 64 -7.96 6.37 10.34
CA ALA A 64 -6.77 5.64 10.77
C ALA A 64 -7.04 4.13 10.79
N LEU A 65 -6.19 3.38 10.11
CA LEU A 65 -6.19 1.92 10.14
C LEU A 65 -4.98 1.42 10.94
N LYS A 66 -5.25 0.71 12.03
CA LYS A 66 -4.22 -0.06 12.73
C LYS A 66 -4.21 -1.46 12.15
N THR A 67 -3.05 -1.90 11.66
CA THR A 67 -2.89 -3.19 10.99
C THR A 67 -1.77 -3.99 11.62
N VAL A 68 -1.82 -5.31 11.41
CA VAL A 68 -0.75 -6.24 11.79
C VAL A 68 -0.28 -6.99 10.55
N TYR A 69 1.03 -7.18 10.41
CA TYR A 69 1.59 -8.04 9.39
C TYR A 69 1.31 -9.50 9.71
N VAL A 70 0.48 -10.14 8.90
CA VAL A 70 0.18 -11.57 9.01
C VAL A 70 1.13 -12.42 8.19
N THR A 71 1.69 -11.84 7.13
CA THR A 71 2.73 -12.44 6.29
C THR A 71 3.79 -11.38 6.01
N PHE A 72 5.05 -11.75 6.13
CA PHE A 72 6.17 -10.88 5.79
C PHE A 72 7.31 -11.75 5.25
N ASP A 73 7.40 -11.84 3.93
CA ASP A 73 8.37 -12.67 3.19
C ASP A 73 9.12 -11.80 2.18
N PRO A 74 10.13 -11.04 2.62
CA PRO A 74 10.93 -10.20 1.73
C PRO A 74 11.70 -11.02 0.69
N PRO A 75 11.85 -10.55 -0.52
CA PRO A 75 11.23 -9.35 -1.13
C PRO A 75 9.94 -9.66 -1.90
N LYS A 76 9.26 -10.77 -1.61
CA LYS A 76 8.19 -11.33 -2.44
C LYS A 76 6.79 -10.92 -2.02
N LEU A 77 6.50 -10.97 -0.72
CA LEU A 77 5.12 -10.85 -0.25
C LEU A 77 5.05 -10.23 1.14
N ALA A 78 4.14 -9.29 1.30
CA ALA A 78 3.70 -8.81 2.60
C ALA A 78 2.17 -8.75 2.62
N ALA A 79 1.56 -9.15 3.73
CA ALA A 79 0.12 -9.08 3.91
C ALA A 79 -0.21 -8.54 5.30
N VAL A 80 -1.22 -7.69 5.36
CA VAL A 80 -1.68 -7.06 6.60
C VAL A 80 -3.19 -7.22 6.75
N LYS A 81 -3.63 -7.23 7.99
CA LYS A 81 -5.06 -7.16 8.34
C LYS A 81 -5.32 -6.08 9.37
N MET A 82 -6.51 -5.52 9.33
CA MET A 82 -6.95 -4.49 10.26
C MET A 82 -7.22 -5.05 11.65
N LEU A 83 -6.79 -4.32 12.68
CA LEU A 83 -7.00 -4.64 14.08
C LEU A 83 -8.06 -3.76 14.75
N ASN A 84 -8.13 -2.48 14.36
CA ASN A 84 -9.07 -1.53 14.95
C ASN A 84 -10.44 -1.59 14.23
N LYS A 85 -11.39 -0.81 14.71
CA LYS A 85 -12.75 -0.73 14.16
C LYS A 85 -13.09 0.71 13.77
N PRO A 86 -12.44 1.26 12.73
CA PRO A 86 -12.72 2.63 12.33
C PRO A 86 -14.11 2.76 11.72
N PRO A 87 -14.62 3.99 11.57
CA PRO A 87 -15.90 4.24 10.91
C PRO A 87 -15.92 3.61 9.49
N PHE A 88 -17.06 3.12 9.10
CA PHE A 88 -17.37 2.52 7.79
C PHE A 88 -16.70 1.18 7.47
N PHE A 89 -15.72 0.73 8.26
CA PHE A 89 -15.04 -0.55 8.04
C PHE A 89 -15.48 -1.63 9.02
N GLY A 90 -15.96 -2.76 8.51
CA GLY A 90 -16.19 -3.98 9.28
C GLY A 90 -14.91 -4.81 9.38
N SER A 91 -14.23 -4.99 8.25
CA SER A 91 -12.94 -5.66 8.13
C SER A 91 -12.15 -5.05 6.98
N TRP A 92 -10.83 -5.21 7.01
CA TRP A 92 -9.96 -4.82 5.91
C TRP A 92 -8.68 -5.64 5.96
N ALA A 93 -8.23 -6.06 4.80
CA ALA A 93 -6.96 -6.76 4.62
C ALA A 93 -6.37 -6.41 3.26
N ALA A 94 -5.05 -6.45 3.16
CA ALA A 94 -4.36 -6.19 1.91
C ALA A 94 -3.08 -7.03 1.80
N SER A 95 -2.64 -7.27 0.58
CA SER A 95 -1.36 -7.89 0.30
C SER A 95 -0.65 -7.15 -0.82
N LEU A 96 0.68 -7.16 -0.75
CA LEU A 96 1.59 -6.66 -1.77
C LEU A 96 2.47 -7.82 -2.22
N ARG A 97 2.34 -8.18 -3.49
CA ARG A 97 3.20 -9.19 -4.13
C ARG A 97 4.16 -8.49 -5.07
N HIS A 98 5.42 -8.91 -5.02
CA HIS A 98 6.51 -8.36 -5.84
C HIS A 98 7.13 -9.48 -6.68
N GLU A 99 7.38 -9.17 -7.96
CA GLU A 99 8.01 -10.11 -8.90
C GLU A 99 9.04 -9.35 -9.75
N ASP A 100 10.27 -9.85 -9.80
CA ASP A 100 11.23 -9.34 -10.77
C ASP A 100 10.84 -9.80 -12.18
N ILE A 101 10.81 -8.87 -13.13
CA ILE A 101 10.40 -9.12 -14.52
C ILE A 101 11.54 -8.91 -15.51
N GLY A 102 12.79 -8.84 -15.04
CA GLY A 102 14.00 -8.66 -15.84
C GLY A 102 14.37 -7.20 -16.04
N GLU A 103 15.60 -6.96 -16.48
CA GLU A 103 16.13 -5.62 -16.82
C GLU A 103 16.07 -4.60 -15.68
N GLY A 104 16.21 -5.05 -14.44
CA GLY A 104 16.15 -4.18 -13.26
C GLY A 104 14.75 -3.63 -12.97
N ARG A 105 13.71 -4.28 -13.46
CA ARG A 105 12.30 -3.89 -13.25
C ARG A 105 11.57 -4.95 -12.43
N SER A 106 10.54 -4.53 -11.74
CA SER A 106 9.65 -5.42 -10.98
C SER A 106 8.20 -5.05 -11.18
N ARG A 107 7.33 -6.03 -10.92
CA ARG A 107 5.88 -5.84 -10.90
C ARG A 107 5.40 -5.89 -9.45
N VAL A 108 4.63 -4.88 -9.07
CA VAL A 108 3.96 -4.82 -7.77
C VAL A 108 2.48 -5.05 -7.98
N THR A 109 1.91 -6.02 -7.27
CA THR A 109 0.47 -6.29 -7.26
C THR A 109 -0.07 -6.03 -5.88
N TYR A 110 -0.94 -5.03 -5.76
CA TYR A 110 -1.65 -4.68 -4.54
C TYR A 110 -3.06 -5.25 -4.62
N THR A 111 -3.40 -6.11 -3.67
CA THR A 111 -4.74 -6.70 -3.56
C THR A 111 -5.33 -6.31 -2.21
N PHE A 112 -6.59 -5.90 -2.19
CA PHE A 112 -7.29 -5.57 -0.95
C PHE A 112 -8.68 -6.19 -0.91
N THR A 113 -9.13 -6.46 0.31
CA THR A 113 -10.50 -6.92 0.60
C THR A 113 -11.02 -6.16 1.80
N PHE A 114 -12.31 -5.86 1.82
CA PHE A 114 -12.94 -5.20 2.97
C PHE A 114 -14.43 -5.47 3.04
N THR A 115 -14.99 -5.24 4.21
CA THR A 115 -16.44 -5.18 4.41
C THR A 115 -16.80 -3.82 4.99
N ALA A 116 -17.91 -3.25 4.52
CA ALA A 116 -18.40 -1.96 4.98
C ALA A 116 -19.38 -2.09 6.15
N LYS A 117 -19.52 -1.03 6.92
CA LYS A 117 -20.53 -0.84 7.97
C LYS A 117 -21.32 0.45 7.72
N PRO A 118 -22.59 0.53 8.14
CA PRO A 118 -23.40 -0.55 8.71
C PRO A 118 -23.78 -1.60 7.67
N ARG A 119 -24.12 -2.80 8.14
CA ARG A 119 -24.44 -3.93 7.27
C ARG A 119 -25.61 -3.64 6.33
N SER A 120 -26.57 -2.83 6.78
CA SER A 120 -27.75 -2.43 6.01
C SER A 120 -27.42 -1.57 4.77
N LEU A 121 -26.29 -0.85 4.79
CA LEU A 121 -25.86 0.01 3.68
C LEU A 121 -24.71 -0.60 2.86
N ARG A 122 -24.36 -1.83 3.15
CA ARG A 122 -23.19 -2.49 2.55
C ARG A 122 -23.26 -2.54 1.03
N PHE A 123 -24.44 -2.80 0.47
CA PHE A 123 -24.65 -2.89 -0.99
C PHE A 123 -24.40 -1.56 -1.73
N VAL A 124 -24.44 -0.43 -1.03
CA VAL A 124 -24.11 0.90 -1.59
C VAL A 124 -22.68 1.28 -1.25
N LEU A 125 -22.27 1.09 0.02
CA LEU A 125 -20.97 1.52 0.52
C LEU A 125 -19.80 0.72 -0.08
N GLU A 126 -19.93 -0.59 -0.21
CA GLU A 126 -18.84 -1.43 -0.72
C GLU A 126 -18.45 -1.09 -2.17
N PRO A 127 -19.38 -0.96 -3.13
CA PRO A 127 -19.01 -0.53 -4.47
C PRO A 127 -18.39 0.86 -4.51
N LEU A 128 -18.94 1.81 -3.76
CA LEU A 128 -18.43 3.18 -3.71
C LEU A 128 -17.02 3.24 -3.11
N MET A 129 -16.84 2.64 -1.96
CA MET A 129 -15.53 2.55 -1.29
C MET A 129 -14.51 1.79 -2.14
N GLY A 130 -14.94 0.73 -2.80
CA GLY A 130 -14.11 -0.08 -3.69
C GLY A 130 -13.54 0.73 -4.84
N VAL A 131 -14.34 1.55 -5.50
CA VAL A 131 -13.90 2.46 -6.57
C VAL A 131 -12.88 3.48 -6.03
N VAL A 132 -13.18 4.10 -4.90
CA VAL A 132 -12.27 5.07 -4.26
C VAL A 132 -10.93 4.41 -3.92
N PHE A 133 -10.96 3.24 -3.27
CA PHE A 133 -9.74 2.50 -2.93
C PHE A 133 -8.92 2.12 -4.16
N GLU A 134 -9.56 1.67 -5.21
CA GLU A 134 -8.85 1.30 -6.44
C GLU A 134 -8.18 2.51 -7.08
N LEU A 135 -8.89 3.63 -7.21
CA LEU A 135 -8.35 4.87 -7.79
C LEU A 135 -7.19 5.42 -6.94
N GLU A 136 -7.34 5.45 -5.63
CA GLU A 136 -6.30 5.93 -4.72
C GLU A 136 -5.09 4.98 -4.72
N THR A 137 -5.31 3.67 -4.80
CA THR A 137 -4.23 2.69 -4.91
C THR A 137 -3.46 2.86 -6.23
N ARG A 138 -4.15 3.11 -7.33
CA ARG A 138 -3.50 3.42 -8.62
C ARG A 138 -2.63 4.68 -8.51
N LYS A 139 -3.12 5.73 -7.88
CA LYS A 139 -2.37 6.98 -7.67
C LYS A 139 -1.10 6.74 -6.84
N ARG A 140 -1.22 6.02 -5.73
CA ARG A 140 -0.06 5.76 -4.85
C ARG A 140 0.99 4.86 -5.52
N LEU A 141 0.59 3.84 -6.27
CA LEU A 141 1.55 3.00 -7.01
C LEU A 141 2.23 3.75 -8.16
N ARG A 142 1.52 4.66 -8.83
CA ARG A 142 2.12 5.54 -9.82
C ARG A 142 3.10 6.54 -9.18
N ALA A 143 2.79 7.05 -8.00
CA ALA A 143 3.70 7.91 -7.23
C ALA A 143 4.96 7.15 -6.82
N LEU A 144 4.82 5.90 -6.39
CA LEU A 144 5.93 5.00 -6.11
C LEU A 144 6.81 4.80 -7.36
N LYS A 145 6.21 4.52 -8.50
CA LYS A 145 6.90 4.38 -9.80
C LYS A 145 7.71 5.64 -10.12
N ARG A 146 7.10 6.82 -10.01
CA ARG A 146 7.78 8.10 -10.27
C ARG A 146 8.94 8.33 -9.30
N ARG A 147 8.82 7.91 -8.07
CA ARG A 147 9.89 8.01 -7.07
C ARG A 147 11.15 7.26 -7.52
N PHE A 148 10.99 6.09 -8.14
CA PHE A 148 12.10 5.31 -8.69
C PHE A 148 12.59 5.84 -10.04
N GLU A 149 11.71 6.39 -10.86
CA GLU A 149 12.08 7.02 -12.13
C GLU A 149 12.97 8.26 -11.97
N ARG A 150 12.77 9.00 -10.88
CA ARG A 150 13.55 10.22 -10.55
C ARG A 150 14.90 9.91 -9.92
N ARG A 151 15.18 8.66 -9.63
CA ARG A 151 16.45 8.27 -9.00
C ARG A 151 17.60 8.37 -10.01
N PRO A 152 18.77 8.98 -9.62
CA PRO A 152 19.96 8.97 -10.47
C PRO A 152 20.39 7.55 -10.82
N GLY A 153 20.66 7.25 -12.08
CA GLY A 153 21.04 5.93 -12.56
C GLY A 153 19.88 4.99 -12.85
N SER A 154 18.64 5.45 -12.78
CA SER A 154 17.46 4.67 -13.17
C SER A 154 17.43 4.49 -14.70
N PRO A 155 17.13 3.26 -15.22
CA PRO A 155 17.13 2.98 -16.66
C PRO A 155 15.96 3.62 -17.41
N GLY A 156 15.60 4.82 -17.16
CA GLY A 156 14.62 5.64 -17.87
C GLY A 156 15.07 7.08 -18.04
N GLY A 157 16.20 7.42 -17.43
CA GLY A 157 16.83 8.70 -17.57
C GLY A 157 17.92 8.67 -18.63
N VAL A 158 17.59 8.32 -19.86
CA VAL A 158 18.47 8.66 -20.96
C VAL A 158 18.35 10.16 -21.12
N SER A 159 19.22 10.87 -20.46
CA SER A 159 19.58 12.21 -20.87
C SER A 159 20.06 12.11 -22.33
N ALA A 160 19.24 12.55 -23.23
CA ALA A 160 19.74 12.95 -24.55
C ALA A 160 20.65 14.14 -24.27
N GLY A 161 21.95 13.88 -24.21
CA GLY A 161 22.97 14.92 -24.27
C GLY A 161 23.06 15.49 -25.66
#